data_6223e0df97406fcbbcb6f3a25e0beab5
#
_entry.id   6223e0df97406fcbbcb6f3a25e0beab5
#
_cell.length_a   1.000
_cell.length_b   1.000
_cell.length_c   1.000
_cell.angle_alpha   90.00
_cell.angle_beta   90.00
_cell.angle_gamma   90.00
#
_symmetry.space_group_name_H-M   'P 1'
#
loop_
_entity.id
_entity.type
_entity.pdbx_description
1 polymer ?
#
loop_
_entity_poly.entity_id
_entity_poly.type
_entity_poly.pdbx_seq_one_letter_code
_entity_poly.pdbx_strand_id
1 'polypeptide(L)'
;MKLNTLKFSLGLVLAMLFGSVLTLPAHAQAVLRVSAIPDESPTELQRKFLPLGEYLSKETGMKVEFIPVTDYAAVVEALATNKIDMAWLGGFTYIQAKIRTNGAVKPIIQRLEDEKFTSKFIIPEGSSAKTLADLKGKTFAFGSPSSTSGHLMPRFYLMKAGINPDKDFKSIAFSGAHDATIAFVASGKADAGALNASVWDKLSDAKNPNTEKVKVLYTTPPYHDYNWTVRGGLDAALTKKISDAFLKLSANDPAQKELMDLQRASKYLPTKSSNYDEIEKAAIGAGLIK
;
A
#
# COMPACT_ATOMS: atom_id res chain seq x y z
N MET A 1 35.21 -28.01 -96.33
CA MET A 1 33.92 -27.45 -96.15
C MET A 1 33.35 -27.97 -94.81
N LYS A 2 33.43 -27.21 -93.74
CA LYS A 2 32.88 -27.60 -92.43
C LYS A 2 32.05 -26.42 -91.87
N LEU A 3 30.73 -26.70 -91.70
CA LEU A 3 29.80 -25.77 -91.07
C LEU A 3 30.07 -25.72 -89.58
N ASN A 4 30.26 -24.54 -89.04
CA ASN A 4 30.27 -24.31 -87.58
C ASN A 4 28.90 -23.78 -87.13
N THR A 5 28.24 -24.54 -86.33
CA THR A 5 27.01 -24.17 -85.69
C THR A 5 27.30 -23.38 -84.39
N LEU A 6 26.80 -22.16 -84.32
CA LEU A 6 26.89 -21.26 -83.18
C LEU A 6 25.72 -21.59 -82.20
N LYS A 7 26.04 -22.06 -81.00
CA LYS A 7 25.04 -22.28 -79.92
C LYS A 7 24.88 -21.03 -79.12
N PHE A 8 23.67 -20.43 -79.14
CA PHE A 8 23.29 -19.35 -78.27
C PHE A 8 22.85 -19.98 -76.91
N SER A 9 23.58 -19.64 -75.85
CA SER A 9 23.19 -19.96 -74.47
C SER A 9 22.36 -18.83 -73.89
N LEU A 10 21.08 -19.11 -73.66
CA LEU A 10 20.19 -18.17 -72.98
C LEU A 10 20.42 -18.28 -71.47
N GLY A 11 21.11 -17.27 -70.87
CA GLY A 11 21.36 -17.18 -69.44
C GLY A 11 20.10 -16.61 -68.74
N LEU A 12 19.47 -17.45 -67.94
CA LEU A 12 18.35 -17.08 -67.09
C LEU A 12 18.89 -16.35 -65.85
N VAL A 13 18.75 -15.01 -65.77
CA VAL A 13 19.10 -14.19 -64.58
C VAL A 13 17.93 -14.25 -63.62
N LEU A 14 18.02 -15.11 -62.59
CA LEU A 14 17.09 -15.18 -61.49
C LEU A 14 17.43 -14.06 -60.47
N ALA A 15 16.71 -12.94 -60.54
CA ALA A 15 16.82 -11.88 -59.58
C ALA A 15 16.19 -12.32 -58.24
N MET A 16 17.01 -12.71 -57.27
CA MET A 16 16.60 -12.90 -55.87
C MET A 16 16.30 -11.54 -55.24
N LEU A 17 15.03 -11.21 -55.18
CA LEU A 17 14.49 -10.14 -54.30
C LEU A 17 14.61 -10.63 -52.87
N PHE A 18 15.71 -10.27 -52.20
CA PHE A 18 15.83 -10.35 -50.73
C PHE A 18 14.91 -9.30 -50.14
N GLY A 19 13.68 -9.68 -49.81
CA GLY A 19 12.78 -8.88 -49.00
C GLY A 19 13.36 -8.76 -47.59
N SER A 20 14.02 -7.63 -47.30
CA SER A 20 14.41 -7.25 -45.95
C SER A 20 13.12 -7.08 -45.12
N VAL A 21 12.75 -8.11 -44.40
CA VAL A 21 11.73 -8.00 -43.34
C VAL A 21 12.37 -7.12 -42.25
N LEU A 22 12.02 -5.84 -42.27
CA LEU A 22 12.26 -4.94 -41.16
C LEU A 22 11.51 -5.47 -39.95
N THR A 23 12.15 -6.31 -39.15
CA THR A 23 11.69 -6.64 -37.81
C THR A 23 11.77 -5.37 -36.99
N LEU A 24 10.63 -4.67 -36.85
CA LEU A 24 10.48 -3.62 -35.84
C LEU A 24 10.82 -4.26 -34.50
N PRO A 25 11.75 -3.68 -33.71
CA PRO A 25 12.01 -4.18 -32.38
C PRO A 25 10.69 -4.16 -31.63
N ALA A 26 10.23 -5.32 -31.17
CA ALA A 26 9.14 -5.40 -30.23
C ALA A 26 9.57 -4.57 -29.01
N HIS A 27 9.09 -3.34 -28.88
CA HIS A 27 9.29 -2.56 -27.67
C HIS A 27 8.62 -3.38 -26.56
N ALA A 28 9.43 -4.02 -25.72
CA ALA A 28 8.94 -4.61 -24.48
C ALA A 28 8.14 -3.52 -23.77
N GLN A 29 6.85 -3.74 -23.58
CA GLN A 29 5.99 -2.77 -22.91
C GLN A 29 6.62 -2.49 -21.55
N ALA A 30 6.94 -1.22 -21.27
CA ALA A 30 7.51 -0.85 -19.99
C ALA A 30 6.56 -1.24 -18.86
N VAL A 31 7.10 -1.86 -17.81
CA VAL A 31 6.33 -2.37 -16.67
C VAL A 31 6.47 -1.41 -15.51
N LEU A 32 5.34 -0.99 -14.95
CA LEU A 32 5.25 -0.28 -13.68
C LEU A 32 5.00 -1.30 -12.57
N ARG A 33 5.99 -1.54 -11.74
CA ARG A 33 5.93 -2.48 -10.61
C ARG A 33 5.35 -1.78 -9.39
N VAL A 34 4.19 -2.24 -8.94
CA VAL A 34 3.42 -1.64 -7.85
C VAL A 34 3.29 -2.62 -6.70
N SER A 35 3.36 -2.16 -5.48
CA SER A 35 3.13 -2.96 -4.28
C SER A 35 2.28 -2.21 -3.26
N ALA A 36 1.93 -2.90 -2.19
CA ALA A 36 1.23 -2.32 -1.04
C ALA A 36 1.69 -2.99 0.25
N ILE A 37 1.63 -2.26 1.36
CA ILE A 37 1.73 -2.89 2.67
C ILE A 37 0.60 -3.93 2.83
N PRO A 38 0.87 -5.12 3.38
CA PRO A 38 -0.14 -6.16 3.56
C PRO A 38 -0.99 -5.85 4.82
N ASP A 39 -1.81 -4.79 4.73
CA ASP A 39 -2.61 -4.26 5.82
C ASP A 39 -3.91 -5.04 6.09
N GLU A 40 -4.31 -5.88 5.14
CA GLU A 40 -5.43 -6.82 5.21
C GLU A 40 -5.01 -8.19 4.66
N SER A 41 -5.92 -9.18 4.65
CA SER A 41 -5.64 -10.51 4.10
C SER A 41 -5.25 -10.49 2.62
N PRO A 42 -4.48 -11.46 2.12
CA PRO A 42 -4.05 -11.49 0.72
C PRO A 42 -5.20 -11.41 -0.29
N THR A 43 -6.33 -12.06 0.01
CA THR A 43 -7.52 -12.02 -0.85
C THR A 43 -8.10 -10.60 -0.95
N GLU A 44 -8.16 -9.89 0.18
CA GLU A 44 -8.62 -8.49 0.22
C GLU A 44 -7.67 -7.55 -0.54
N LEU A 45 -6.36 -7.77 -0.42
CA LEU A 45 -5.37 -6.99 -1.17
C LEU A 45 -5.51 -7.20 -2.68
N GLN A 46 -5.70 -8.44 -3.12
CA GLN A 46 -5.93 -8.72 -4.55
C GLN A 46 -7.21 -8.05 -5.04
N ARG A 47 -8.32 -8.20 -4.30
CA ARG A 47 -9.59 -7.57 -4.64
C ARG A 47 -9.47 -6.05 -4.74
N LYS A 48 -8.67 -5.44 -3.88
CA LYS A 48 -8.44 -3.98 -3.81
C LYS A 48 -7.53 -3.48 -4.93
N PHE A 49 -6.42 -4.16 -5.21
CA PHE A 49 -5.36 -3.60 -6.03
C PHE A 49 -5.34 -4.10 -7.48
N LEU A 50 -5.93 -5.27 -7.82
CA LEU A 50 -5.98 -5.71 -9.22
C LEU A 50 -6.80 -4.75 -10.11
N PRO A 51 -8.04 -4.34 -9.75
CA PRO A 51 -8.80 -3.39 -10.56
C PRO A 51 -8.11 -2.01 -10.68
N LEU A 52 -7.43 -1.56 -9.63
CA LEU A 52 -6.64 -0.33 -9.68
C LEU A 52 -5.46 -0.46 -10.63
N GLY A 53 -4.78 -1.61 -10.65
CA GLY A 53 -3.70 -1.90 -11.58
C GLY A 53 -4.15 -1.88 -13.04
N GLU A 54 -5.32 -2.46 -13.33
CA GLU A 54 -5.94 -2.41 -14.67
C GLU A 54 -6.28 -0.98 -15.09
N TYR A 55 -6.87 -0.20 -14.19
CA TYR A 55 -7.15 1.21 -14.42
C TYR A 55 -5.88 2.00 -14.71
N LEU A 56 -4.85 1.88 -13.86
CA LEU A 56 -3.57 2.57 -14.04
C LEU A 56 -2.87 2.12 -15.33
N SER A 57 -2.99 0.84 -15.72
CA SER A 57 -2.43 0.36 -17.01
C SER A 57 -3.05 1.08 -18.18
N LYS A 58 -4.38 1.26 -18.18
CA LYS A 58 -5.13 1.98 -19.21
C LYS A 58 -4.70 3.46 -19.27
N GLU A 59 -4.65 4.12 -18.12
CA GLU A 59 -4.35 5.56 -18.04
C GLU A 59 -2.88 5.87 -18.35
N THR A 60 -1.95 5.01 -17.96
CA THR A 60 -0.51 5.24 -18.16
C THR A 60 0.00 4.69 -19.50
N GLY A 61 -0.70 3.71 -20.11
CA GLY A 61 -0.23 2.99 -21.28
C GLY A 61 0.91 2.00 -20.97
N MET A 62 1.19 1.75 -19.68
CA MET A 62 2.18 0.78 -19.21
C MET A 62 1.50 -0.48 -18.70
N LYS A 63 2.17 -1.61 -18.75
CA LYS A 63 1.73 -2.78 -17.98
C LYS A 63 1.95 -2.48 -16.49
N VAL A 64 0.90 -2.53 -15.68
CA VAL A 64 1.03 -2.47 -14.23
C VAL A 64 1.07 -3.88 -13.67
N GLU A 65 2.08 -4.18 -12.86
CA GLU A 65 2.26 -5.46 -12.21
C GLU A 65 2.27 -5.28 -10.70
N PHE A 66 1.32 -5.93 -10.01
CA PHE A 66 1.26 -5.91 -8.56
C PHE A 66 2.20 -6.98 -7.98
N ILE A 67 3.19 -6.53 -7.21
CA ILE A 67 4.19 -7.38 -6.55
C ILE A 67 3.79 -7.55 -5.09
N PRO A 68 3.25 -8.70 -4.68
CA PRO A 68 2.92 -8.95 -3.28
C PRO A 68 4.19 -9.06 -2.43
N VAL A 69 4.09 -8.66 -1.18
CA VAL A 69 5.15 -8.75 -0.18
C VAL A 69 4.65 -9.48 1.06
N THR A 70 5.57 -10.01 1.87
CA THR A 70 5.26 -10.80 3.06
C THR A 70 4.88 -9.97 4.28
N ASP A 71 5.43 -8.75 4.38
CA ASP A 71 5.23 -7.85 5.51
C ASP A 71 5.51 -6.39 5.14
N TYR A 72 5.26 -5.48 6.08
CA TYR A 72 5.44 -4.03 5.88
C TYR A 72 6.90 -3.62 5.66
N ALA A 73 7.86 -4.29 6.29
CA ALA A 73 9.27 -3.96 6.09
C ALA A 73 9.76 -4.37 4.69
N ALA A 74 9.20 -5.45 4.15
CA ALA A 74 9.53 -5.93 2.82
C ALA A 74 9.14 -4.92 1.72
N VAL A 75 8.01 -4.20 1.84
CA VAL A 75 7.65 -3.17 0.85
C VAL A 75 8.57 -1.96 0.94
N VAL A 76 9.00 -1.57 2.14
CA VAL A 76 9.98 -0.50 2.34
C VAL A 76 11.30 -0.85 1.66
N GLU A 77 11.80 -2.05 1.89
CA GLU A 77 13.04 -2.54 1.27
C GLU A 77 12.93 -2.66 -0.26
N ALA A 78 11.81 -3.17 -0.77
CA ALA A 78 11.57 -3.29 -2.20
C ALA A 78 11.55 -1.93 -2.90
N LEU A 79 10.95 -0.91 -2.27
CA LEU A 79 10.93 0.46 -2.79
C LEU A 79 12.33 1.10 -2.73
N ALA A 80 13.05 0.92 -1.61
CA ALA A 80 14.38 1.47 -1.39
C ALA A 80 15.44 0.87 -2.34
N THR A 81 15.27 -0.40 -2.74
CA THR A 81 16.18 -1.11 -3.64
C THR A 81 15.72 -1.10 -5.10
N ASN A 82 14.71 -0.29 -5.45
CA ASN A 82 14.14 -0.17 -6.79
C ASN A 82 13.59 -1.50 -7.36
N LYS A 83 13.22 -2.46 -6.52
CA LYS A 83 12.54 -3.69 -6.94
C LYS A 83 11.07 -3.41 -7.32
N ILE A 84 10.49 -2.35 -6.76
CA ILE A 84 9.20 -1.79 -7.13
C ILE A 84 9.34 -0.31 -7.45
N ASP A 85 8.40 0.24 -8.23
CA ASP A 85 8.43 1.62 -8.70
C ASP A 85 7.50 2.52 -7.89
N MET A 86 6.43 1.96 -7.35
CA MET A 86 5.42 2.65 -6.54
C MET A 86 4.84 1.72 -5.49
N ALA A 87 4.48 2.28 -4.34
CA ALA A 87 3.84 1.52 -3.26
C ALA A 87 2.76 2.32 -2.55
N TRP A 88 1.69 1.60 -2.13
CA TRP A 88 0.73 2.04 -1.13
C TRP A 88 1.33 1.83 0.26
N LEU A 89 1.59 2.93 0.97
CA LEU A 89 2.24 2.94 2.28
C LEU A 89 1.35 3.63 3.32
N GLY A 90 1.49 3.23 4.58
CA GLY A 90 1.07 4.06 5.70
C GLY A 90 2.10 5.17 5.97
N GLY A 91 1.72 6.19 6.73
CA GLY A 91 2.61 7.31 7.06
C GLY A 91 3.93 6.86 7.70
N PHE A 92 3.90 5.87 8.59
CA PHE A 92 5.13 5.37 9.22
C PHE A 92 6.01 4.56 8.27
N THR A 93 5.44 3.71 7.43
CA THR A 93 6.21 3.02 6.37
C THR A 93 6.79 3.99 5.35
N TYR A 94 6.08 5.09 5.06
CA TYR A 94 6.63 6.17 4.24
C TYR A 94 7.85 6.83 4.94
N ILE A 95 7.77 7.16 6.24
CA ILE A 95 8.91 7.72 6.98
C ILE A 95 10.08 6.74 6.99
N GLN A 96 9.85 5.44 7.20
CA GLN A 96 10.90 4.43 7.13
C GLN A 96 11.56 4.38 5.73
N ALA A 97 10.75 4.42 4.65
CA ALA A 97 11.26 4.47 3.29
C ALA A 97 12.04 5.77 3.00
N LYS A 98 11.55 6.93 3.49
CA LYS A 98 12.24 8.22 3.41
C LYS A 98 13.62 8.16 4.07
N ILE A 99 13.72 7.64 5.29
CA ILE A 99 14.99 7.47 6.01
C ILE A 99 15.91 6.50 5.24
N ARG A 100 15.39 5.34 4.84
CA ARG A 100 16.17 4.29 4.16
C ARG A 100 16.76 4.75 2.82
N THR A 101 16.13 5.72 2.17
CA THR A 101 16.54 6.26 0.86
C THR A 101 17.15 7.66 0.94
N ASN A 102 17.48 8.16 2.13
CA ASN A 102 17.96 9.53 2.34
C ASN A 102 17.03 10.59 1.68
N GLY A 103 15.72 10.37 1.77
CA GLY A 103 14.72 11.29 1.25
C GLY A 103 14.42 11.17 -0.26
N ALA A 104 14.96 10.14 -0.94
CA ALA A 104 14.78 10.01 -2.39
C ALA A 104 13.36 9.64 -2.80
N VAL A 105 12.60 8.89 -1.98
CA VAL A 105 11.21 8.53 -2.26
C VAL A 105 10.29 9.74 -2.13
N LYS A 106 9.19 9.75 -2.92
CA LYS A 106 8.25 10.89 -2.95
C LYS A 106 6.81 10.38 -2.78
N PRO A 107 6.07 10.81 -1.75
CA PRO A 107 4.64 10.60 -1.66
C PRO A 107 3.98 11.54 -2.68
N ILE A 108 3.07 11.02 -3.50
CA ILE A 108 2.49 11.77 -4.61
C ILE A 108 0.98 11.96 -4.49
N ILE A 109 0.28 10.97 -3.98
CA ILE A 109 -1.19 10.92 -3.89
C ILE A 109 -1.62 10.31 -2.56
N GLN A 110 -2.70 10.84 -2.01
CA GLN A 110 -3.42 10.31 -0.86
C GLN A 110 -4.93 10.34 -1.11
N ARG A 111 -5.70 9.63 -0.31
CA ARG A 111 -7.17 9.78 -0.28
C ARG A 111 -7.51 10.99 0.60
N LEU A 112 -8.69 11.56 0.41
CA LEU A 112 -9.20 12.62 1.29
C LEU A 112 -9.28 12.14 2.76
N GLU A 113 -9.69 10.90 2.97
CA GLU A 113 -9.81 10.25 4.27
C GLU A 113 -8.47 10.16 5.04
N ASP A 114 -7.35 10.17 4.31
CA ASP A 114 -6.02 10.04 4.89
C ASP A 114 -5.51 11.33 5.58
N GLU A 115 -6.17 12.48 5.35
CA GLU A 115 -5.84 13.73 6.04
C GLU A 115 -6.27 13.73 7.52
N LYS A 116 -7.29 12.95 7.86
CA LYS A 116 -7.87 12.87 9.21
C LYS A 116 -8.09 11.43 9.63
N PHE A 117 -7.09 10.61 9.43
CA PHE A 117 -7.15 9.18 9.73
C PHE A 117 -7.11 8.93 11.25
N THR A 118 -7.68 7.81 11.71
CA THR A 118 -7.71 7.45 13.14
C THR A 118 -7.38 5.98 13.35
N SER A 119 -6.96 5.66 14.59
CA SER A 119 -6.86 4.29 15.08
C SER A 119 -7.99 4.00 16.07
N LYS A 120 -8.45 2.76 16.10
CA LYS A 120 -9.37 2.26 17.12
C LYS A 120 -8.67 1.26 18.02
N PHE A 121 -8.88 1.42 19.33
CA PHE A 121 -8.54 0.42 20.33
C PHE A 121 -9.77 -0.43 20.57
N ILE A 122 -9.59 -1.74 20.51
CA ILE A 122 -10.66 -2.73 20.66
C ILE A 122 -10.41 -3.66 21.84
N ILE A 123 -11.49 -4.09 22.47
CA ILE A 123 -11.52 -5.03 23.59
C ILE A 123 -12.64 -6.06 23.37
N PRO A 124 -12.63 -7.22 24.03
CA PRO A 124 -13.76 -8.14 23.99
C PRO A 124 -15.07 -7.47 24.42
N GLU A 125 -16.19 -7.87 23.81
CA GLU A 125 -17.52 -7.29 24.11
C GLU A 125 -17.85 -7.33 25.60
N GLY A 126 -17.55 -8.44 26.28
CA GLY A 126 -17.75 -8.64 27.72
C GLY A 126 -16.72 -7.94 28.62
N SER A 127 -15.76 -7.22 28.08
CA SER A 127 -14.72 -6.54 28.88
C SER A 127 -15.30 -5.37 29.69
N SER A 128 -14.89 -5.23 30.96
CA SER A 128 -15.25 -4.13 31.86
C SER A 128 -14.37 -2.90 31.71
N ALA A 129 -13.29 -2.94 30.90
CA ALA A 129 -12.41 -1.80 30.67
C ALA A 129 -13.18 -0.62 30.06
N LYS A 130 -12.92 0.59 30.56
CA LYS A 130 -13.57 1.85 30.13
C LYS A 130 -12.59 2.90 29.62
N THR A 131 -11.31 2.73 29.96
CA THR A 131 -10.23 3.68 29.65
C THR A 131 -8.98 2.93 29.16
N LEU A 132 -8.03 3.65 28.54
CA LEU A 132 -6.75 3.06 28.19
C LEU A 132 -5.98 2.58 29.42
N ALA A 133 -6.15 3.23 30.59
CA ALA A 133 -5.48 2.86 31.84
C ALA A 133 -5.90 1.46 32.32
N ASP A 134 -7.11 1.01 32.02
CA ASP A 134 -7.62 -0.31 32.41
C ASP A 134 -6.95 -1.44 31.60
N LEU A 135 -6.15 -1.10 30.59
CA LEU A 135 -5.40 -2.06 29.79
C LEU A 135 -4.04 -2.43 30.44
N LYS A 136 -3.60 -1.74 31.51
CA LYS A 136 -2.37 -2.12 32.23
C LYS A 136 -2.45 -3.55 32.75
N GLY A 137 -1.35 -4.29 32.62
CA GLY A 137 -1.28 -5.71 33.00
C GLY A 137 -2.00 -6.68 32.05
N LYS A 138 -2.61 -6.19 30.96
CA LYS A 138 -3.30 -7.00 29.94
C LYS A 138 -2.35 -7.42 28.82
N THR A 139 -2.76 -8.40 28.03
CA THR A 139 -2.11 -8.75 26.77
C THR A 139 -2.63 -7.83 25.66
N PHE A 140 -1.73 -7.29 24.83
CA PHE A 140 -2.10 -6.33 23.81
C PHE A 140 -1.61 -6.74 22.42
N ALA A 141 -2.49 -6.67 21.42
CA ALA A 141 -2.16 -6.92 20.02
C ALA A 141 -2.03 -5.59 19.25
N PHE A 142 -0.83 -5.30 18.79
CA PHE A 142 -0.60 -4.33 17.71
C PHE A 142 -0.80 -4.99 16.34
N GLY A 143 -0.89 -4.18 15.27
CA GLY A 143 -0.88 -4.64 13.88
C GLY A 143 0.52 -5.12 13.45
N SER A 144 1.10 -4.49 12.41
CA SER A 144 2.51 -4.71 12.05
C SER A 144 3.43 -3.78 12.86
N PRO A 145 4.69 -4.16 13.16
CA PRO A 145 5.69 -3.26 13.75
C PRO A 145 5.86 -1.94 12.99
N SER A 146 5.69 -1.94 11.67
CA SER A 146 5.81 -0.76 10.81
C SER A 146 4.48 -0.08 10.49
N SER A 147 3.37 -0.51 11.12
CA SER A 147 2.06 0.12 10.89
C SER A 147 1.93 1.46 11.61
N THR A 148 1.39 2.48 10.92
CA THR A 148 1.01 3.76 11.53
C THR A 148 -0.16 3.55 12.49
N SER A 149 -1.30 3.13 11.95
CA SER A 149 -2.57 3.04 12.67
C SER A 149 -2.71 1.80 13.56
N GLY A 150 -1.94 0.73 13.28
CA GLY A 150 -1.95 -0.49 14.09
C GLY A 150 -0.82 -0.57 15.13
N HIS A 151 0.17 0.33 15.10
CA HIS A 151 1.27 0.30 16.06
C HIS A 151 1.73 1.69 16.50
N LEU A 152 2.34 2.48 15.60
CA LEU A 152 2.99 3.74 15.98
C LEU A 152 2.03 4.68 16.72
N MET A 153 0.91 5.05 16.11
CA MET A 153 -0.01 6.02 16.71
C MET A 153 -0.70 5.46 17.96
N PRO A 154 -1.17 4.21 18.00
CA PRO A 154 -1.60 3.58 19.25
C PRO A 154 -0.54 3.62 20.35
N ARG A 155 0.72 3.25 20.06
CA ARG A 155 1.83 3.32 21.02
C ARG A 155 2.04 4.74 21.53
N PHE A 156 2.09 5.71 20.64
CA PHE A 156 2.24 7.12 20.96
C PHE A 156 1.13 7.62 21.91
N TYR A 157 -0.13 7.28 21.64
CA TYR A 157 -1.24 7.70 22.50
C TYR A 157 -1.28 6.95 23.83
N LEU A 158 -0.87 5.68 23.89
CA LEU A 158 -0.67 4.96 25.15
C LEU A 158 0.40 5.67 25.99
N MET A 159 1.55 5.99 25.40
CA MET A 159 2.63 6.69 26.11
C MET A 159 2.19 8.08 26.58
N LYS A 160 1.44 8.81 25.77
CA LYS A 160 0.83 10.10 26.15
C LYS A 160 -0.16 9.98 27.31
N ALA A 161 -0.84 8.83 27.41
CA ALA A 161 -1.73 8.51 28.55
C ALA A 161 -0.98 7.94 29.77
N GLY A 162 0.36 7.96 29.79
CA GLY A 162 1.17 7.46 30.90
C GLY A 162 1.28 5.93 30.95
N ILE A 163 1.11 5.27 29.80
CA ILE A 163 1.20 3.81 29.66
C ILE A 163 2.39 3.50 28.76
N ASN A 164 3.43 2.89 29.33
CA ASN A 164 4.55 2.37 28.54
C ASN A 164 4.21 0.95 28.08
N PRO A 165 3.95 0.71 26.76
CA PRO A 165 3.55 -0.62 26.29
C PRO A 165 4.53 -1.72 26.66
N ASP A 166 5.84 -1.44 26.65
CA ASP A 166 6.88 -2.45 26.91
C ASP A 166 7.01 -2.83 28.40
N LYS A 167 6.45 -1.99 29.31
CA LYS A 167 6.54 -2.19 30.76
C LYS A 167 5.19 -2.48 31.40
N ASP A 168 4.13 -1.81 30.92
CA ASP A 168 2.85 -1.80 31.60
C ASP A 168 1.88 -2.90 31.07
N PHE A 169 2.15 -3.49 29.90
CA PHE A 169 1.40 -4.65 29.43
C PHE A 169 2.03 -5.95 29.93
N LYS A 170 1.18 -6.96 30.15
CA LYS A 170 1.65 -8.31 30.46
C LYS A 170 2.49 -8.91 29.33
N SER A 171 2.04 -8.69 28.09
CA SER A 171 2.75 -9.02 26.86
C SER A 171 2.21 -8.25 25.67
N ILE A 172 3.05 -8.10 24.66
CA ILE A 172 2.71 -7.50 23.37
C ILE A 172 2.82 -8.58 22.29
N ALA A 173 1.85 -8.62 21.39
CA ALA A 173 1.89 -9.41 20.16
C ALA A 173 1.71 -8.50 18.95
N PHE A 174 2.25 -8.90 17.80
CA PHE A 174 1.99 -8.27 16.51
C PHE A 174 1.16 -9.23 15.66
N SER A 175 -0.04 -8.81 15.28
CA SER A 175 -0.96 -9.63 14.48
C SER A 175 -0.61 -9.67 12.98
N GLY A 176 0.16 -8.68 12.53
CA GLY A 176 0.60 -8.53 11.14
C GLY A 176 -0.33 -7.68 10.28
N ALA A 177 -1.65 -7.81 10.43
CA ALA A 177 -2.66 -7.12 9.63
C ALA A 177 -3.85 -6.65 10.50
N HIS A 178 -4.67 -5.72 10.01
CA HIS A 178 -5.74 -5.12 10.81
C HIS A 178 -6.91 -6.06 11.06
N ASP A 179 -7.32 -6.84 10.08
CA ASP A 179 -8.33 -7.90 10.23
C ASP A 179 -7.86 -9.00 11.19
N ALA A 180 -6.57 -9.35 11.15
CA ALA A 180 -5.96 -10.28 12.09
C ALA A 180 -5.95 -9.73 13.53
N THR A 181 -5.80 -8.40 13.74
CA THR A 181 -5.91 -7.80 15.08
C THR A 181 -7.29 -8.02 15.68
N ILE A 182 -8.36 -7.82 14.87
CA ILE A 182 -9.73 -8.09 15.33
C ILE A 182 -9.88 -9.57 15.72
N ALA A 183 -9.40 -10.48 14.88
CA ALA A 183 -9.47 -11.91 15.15
C ALA A 183 -8.68 -12.32 16.42
N PHE A 184 -7.53 -11.68 16.71
CA PHE A 184 -6.76 -11.92 17.92
C PHE A 184 -7.55 -11.58 19.18
N VAL A 185 -8.21 -10.42 19.20
CA VAL A 185 -9.01 -9.99 20.35
C VAL A 185 -10.30 -10.83 20.44
N ALA A 186 -10.98 -11.05 19.32
CA ALA A 186 -12.22 -11.84 19.26
C ALA A 186 -12.04 -13.30 19.70
N SER A 187 -10.85 -13.87 19.50
CA SER A 187 -10.51 -15.24 19.90
C SER A 187 -9.91 -15.35 21.31
N GLY A 188 -9.70 -14.24 22.01
CA GLY A 188 -9.06 -14.21 23.33
C GLY A 188 -7.55 -14.41 23.32
N LYS A 189 -6.89 -14.33 22.16
CA LYS A 189 -5.41 -14.35 22.07
C LYS A 189 -4.78 -13.05 22.62
N ALA A 190 -5.55 -11.98 22.66
CA ALA A 190 -5.18 -10.74 23.31
C ALA A 190 -6.40 -10.15 24.03
N ASP A 191 -6.16 -9.46 25.15
CA ASP A 191 -7.21 -8.80 25.94
C ASP A 191 -7.62 -7.46 25.31
N ALA A 192 -6.77 -6.88 24.48
CA ALA A 192 -7.03 -5.66 23.73
C ALA A 192 -6.15 -5.60 22.46
N GLY A 193 -6.50 -4.72 21.54
CA GLY A 193 -5.70 -4.49 20.35
C GLY A 193 -5.95 -3.13 19.75
N ALA A 194 -5.12 -2.73 18.78
CA ALA A 194 -5.31 -1.49 18.04
C ALA A 194 -5.16 -1.69 16.54
N LEU A 195 -6.02 -1.02 15.77
CA LEU A 195 -6.08 -1.17 14.32
C LEU A 195 -6.55 0.10 13.62
N ASN A 196 -6.47 0.07 12.34
CA ASN A 196 -7.00 1.01 11.37
C ASN A 196 -8.54 1.16 11.51
N ALA A 197 -9.02 2.39 11.68
CA ALA A 197 -10.44 2.65 11.85
C ALA A 197 -11.26 2.26 10.62
N SER A 198 -10.75 2.50 9.39
CA SER A 198 -11.52 2.20 8.17
C SER A 198 -11.66 0.69 7.89
N VAL A 199 -10.72 -0.13 8.36
CA VAL A 199 -10.86 -1.60 8.31
C VAL A 199 -11.88 -2.06 9.35
N TRP A 200 -11.84 -1.48 10.55
CA TRP A 200 -12.87 -1.75 11.56
C TRP A 200 -14.27 -1.43 11.02
N ASP A 201 -14.46 -0.21 10.50
CA ASP A 201 -15.77 0.24 10.02
C ASP A 201 -16.27 -0.67 8.89
N LYS A 202 -15.44 -0.97 7.88
CA LYS A 202 -15.76 -1.92 6.80
C LYS A 202 -16.23 -3.28 7.32
N LEU A 203 -15.50 -3.87 8.28
CA LEU A 203 -15.82 -5.21 8.78
C LEU A 203 -17.03 -5.19 9.72
N SER A 204 -17.22 -4.11 10.48
CA SER A 204 -18.38 -3.90 11.34
C SER A 204 -19.65 -3.72 10.52
N ASP A 205 -19.62 -2.90 9.48
CA ASP A 205 -20.75 -2.66 8.58
C ASP A 205 -21.14 -3.96 7.82
N ALA A 206 -20.13 -4.78 7.48
CA ALA A 206 -20.34 -6.09 6.89
C ALA A 206 -20.80 -7.16 7.90
N LYS A 207 -20.99 -6.82 9.18
CA LYS A 207 -21.36 -7.75 10.27
C LYS A 207 -20.41 -8.95 10.34
N ASN A 208 -19.12 -8.69 10.26
CA ASN A 208 -18.12 -9.76 10.39
C ASN A 208 -18.22 -10.43 11.76
N PRO A 209 -18.30 -11.77 11.87
CA PRO A 209 -18.49 -12.46 13.14
C PRO A 209 -17.45 -12.16 14.22
N ASN A 210 -16.25 -11.72 13.84
CA ASN A 210 -15.23 -11.31 14.81
C ASN A 210 -15.50 -9.92 15.37
N THR A 211 -16.08 -8.99 14.58
CA THR A 211 -16.43 -7.66 15.08
C THR A 211 -17.60 -7.68 16.06
N GLU A 212 -18.49 -8.68 15.97
CA GLU A 212 -19.58 -8.85 16.93
C GLU A 212 -19.11 -9.30 18.33
N LYS A 213 -17.89 -9.84 18.43
CA LYS A 213 -17.29 -10.31 19.69
C LYS A 213 -16.44 -9.26 20.41
N VAL A 214 -16.26 -8.11 19.79
CA VAL A 214 -15.39 -7.04 20.28
C VAL A 214 -16.07 -5.68 20.16
N LYS A 215 -15.62 -4.72 20.95
CA LYS A 215 -16.10 -3.34 20.92
C LYS A 215 -14.97 -2.34 20.90
N VAL A 216 -15.23 -1.14 20.42
CA VAL A 216 -14.29 -0.03 20.45
C VAL A 216 -14.23 0.54 21.87
N LEU A 217 -13.03 0.58 22.45
CA LEU A 217 -12.75 1.23 23.73
C LEU A 217 -12.40 2.71 23.55
N TYR A 218 -11.58 3.01 22.54
CA TYR A 218 -11.05 4.36 22.33
C TYR A 218 -10.72 4.57 20.84
N THR A 219 -10.98 5.79 20.36
CA THR A 219 -10.56 6.24 19.02
C THR A 219 -9.56 7.38 19.20
N THR A 220 -8.44 7.33 18.50
CA THR A 220 -7.40 8.37 18.59
C THR A 220 -7.89 9.70 18.00
N PRO A 221 -7.26 10.84 18.37
CA PRO A 221 -7.30 12.03 17.54
C PRO A 221 -6.83 11.75 16.10
N PRO A 222 -7.26 12.56 15.12
CA PRO A 222 -6.89 12.37 13.73
C PRO A 222 -5.42 12.69 13.45
N TYR A 223 -4.86 12.05 12.42
CA TYR A 223 -3.50 12.24 11.89
C TYR A 223 -3.46 11.92 10.40
N HIS A 224 -2.41 12.33 9.67
CA HIS A 224 -2.17 11.88 8.30
C HIS A 224 -1.70 10.43 8.29
N ASP A 225 -2.23 9.59 7.37
CA ASP A 225 -1.77 8.21 7.24
C ASP A 225 -1.43 7.86 5.80
N TYR A 226 -2.26 7.12 5.10
CA TYR A 226 -1.89 6.44 3.86
C TYR A 226 -1.50 7.38 2.71
N ASN A 227 -0.63 6.86 1.85
CA ASN A 227 -0.20 7.54 0.63
C ASN A 227 0.30 6.55 -0.42
N TRP A 228 0.28 7.00 -1.67
CA TRP A 228 1.01 6.39 -2.76
C TRP A 228 2.36 7.08 -2.88
N THR A 229 3.43 6.32 -2.72
CA THR A 229 4.81 6.80 -2.79
C THR A 229 5.54 6.15 -3.95
N VAL A 230 6.27 6.95 -4.71
CA VAL A 230 7.14 6.50 -5.80
C VAL A 230 8.60 6.44 -5.36
N ARG A 231 9.37 5.51 -5.94
CA ARG A 231 10.82 5.42 -5.69
C ARG A 231 11.56 6.67 -6.17
N GLY A 232 12.74 6.88 -5.63
CA GLY A 232 13.67 7.88 -6.14
C GLY A 232 14.04 7.62 -7.60
N GLY A 233 14.18 8.71 -8.38
CA GLY A 233 14.57 8.62 -9.78
C GLY A 233 13.52 8.03 -10.73
N LEU A 234 12.27 7.83 -10.29
CA LEU A 234 11.18 7.54 -11.24
C LEU A 234 11.01 8.74 -12.18
N ASP A 235 10.80 8.46 -13.46
CA ASP A 235 10.62 9.51 -14.47
C ASP A 235 9.53 10.50 -14.08
N ALA A 236 9.81 11.81 -14.23
CA ALA A 236 8.91 12.87 -13.76
C ALA A 236 7.62 12.93 -14.59
N ALA A 237 7.68 12.67 -15.89
CA ALA A 237 6.50 12.66 -16.75
C ALA A 237 5.60 11.46 -16.42
N LEU A 238 6.19 10.29 -16.15
CA LEU A 238 5.47 9.10 -15.67
C LEU A 238 4.84 9.37 -14.29
N THR A 239 5.60 9.94 -13.35
CA THR A 239 5.10 10.30 -12.02
C THR A 239 3.89 11.23 -12.12
N LYS A 240 3.97 12.24 -12.98
CA LYS A 240 2.83 13.14 -13.25
C LYS A 240 1.65 12.39 -13.85
N LYS A 241 1.88 11.51 -14.82
CA LYS A 241 0.83 10.73 -15.47
C LYS A 241 0.10 9.80 -14.49
N ILE A 242 0.83 9.17 -13.57
CA ILE A 242 0.25 8.39 -12.48
C ILE A 242 -0.60 9.27 -11.56
N SER A 243 -0.07 10.42 -11.13
CA SER A 243 -0.82 11.35 -10.27
C SER A 243 -2.09 11.86 -10.96
N ASP A 244 -2.01 12.24 -12.22
CA ASP A 244 -3.17 12.69 -13.00
C ASP A 244 -4.22 11.57 -13.14
N ALA A 245 -3.81 10.32 -13.29
CA ALA A 245 -4.72 9.18 -13.34
C ALA A 245 -5.53 9.04 -12.03
N PHE A 246 -4.88 9.11 -10.87
CA PHE A 246 -5.58 9.10 -9.60
C PHE A 246 -6.51 10.30 -9.42
N LEU A 247 -6.07 11.50 -9.81
CA LEU A 247 -6.87 12.74 -9.65
C LEU A 247 -8.10 12.80 -10.54
N LYS A 248 -8.16 12.00 -11.61
CA LYS A 248 -9.35 11.86 -12.47
C LYS A 248 -10.41 10.96 -11.86
N LEU A 249 -10.05 10.08 -10.90
CA LEU A 249 -11.00 9.18 -10.26
C LEU A 249 -12.04 9.95 -9.45
N SER A 250 -13.30 9.57 -9.62
CA SER A 250 -14.43 10.20 -8.96
C SER A 250 -15.44 9.16 -8.46
N ALA A 251 -15.78 9.23 -7.18
CA ALA A 251 -16.83 8.39 -6.59
C ALA A 251 -18.24 8.74 -7.14
N ASN A 252 -18.38 9.88 -7.80
CA ASN A 252 -19.64 10.31 -8.44
C ASN A 252 -19.80 9.75 -9.87
N ASP A 253 -18.75 9.19 -10.45
CA ASP A 253 -18.82 8.50 -11.74
C ASP A 253 -19.24 7.03 -11.51
N PRO A 254 -20.43 6.61 -12.01
CA PRO A 254 -20.90 5.23 -11.83
C PRO A 254 -19.92 4.17 -12.36
N ALA A 255 -19.15 4.49 -13.40
CA ALA A 255 -18.16 3.58 -13.99
C ALA A 255 -16.91 3.40 -13.10
N GLN A 256 -16.66 4.32 -12.18
CA GLN A 256 -15.49 4.32 -11.29
C GLN A 256 -15.85 4.06 -9.83
N LYS A 257 -17.16 4.09 -9.51
CA LYS A 257 -17.64 3.95 -8.13
C LYS A 257 -17.14 2.68 -7.45
N GLU A 258 -17.24 1.54 -8.10
CA GLU A 258 -16.77 0.28 -7.53
C GLU A 258 -15.26 0.33 -7.21
N LEU A 259 -14.44 0.88 -8.11
CA LEU A 259 -13.02 1.05 -7.88
C LEU A 259 -12.75 1.98 -6.68
N MET A 260 -13.47 3.09 -6.58
CA MET A 260 -13.35 4.03 -5.47
C MET A 260 -13.78 3.40 -4.14
N ASP A 261 -14.86 2.64 -4.13
CA ASP A 261 -15.35 1.90 -2.95
C ASP A 261 -14.32 0.86 -2.48
N LEU A 262 -13.71 0.10 -3.41
CA LEU A 262 -12.63 -0.84 -3.10
C LEU A 262 -11.42 -0.14 -2.46
N GLN A 263 -11.09 1.05 -2.92
CA GLN A 263 -10.03 1.87 -2.33
C GLN A 263 -10.46 2.58 -1.04
N ARG A 264 -11.73 2.55 -0.67
CA ARG A 264 -12.32 3.35 0.42
C ARG A 264 -11.96 4.84 0.26
N ALA A 265 -12.08 5.34 -0.95
CA ALA A 265 -11.72 6.69 -1.33
C ALA A 265 -12.95 7.46 -1.83
N SER A 266 -13.27 8.58 -1.20
CA SER A 266 -14.25 9.53 -1.74
C SER A 266 -13.62 10.42 -2.81
N LYS A 267 -12.33 10.73 -2.66
CA LYS A 267 -11.54 11.56 -3.56
C LYS A 267 -10.04 11.30 -3.36
N TYR A 268 -9.27 11.45 -4.43
CA TYR A 268 -7.81 11.51 -4.34
C TYR A 268 -7.31 12.94 -4.36
N LEU A 269 -6.24 13.21 -3.61
CA LEU A 269 -5.58 14.51 -3.47
C LEU A 269 -4.07 14.36 -3.65
N PRO A 270 -3.38 15.40 -4.17
CA PRO A 270 -1.92 15.45 -4.09
C PRO A 270 -1.46 15.43 -2.63
N THR A 271 -0.33 14.80 -2.36
CA THR A 271 0.30 14.85 -1.04
C THR A 271 1.77 15.22 -1.13
N LYS A 272 2.38 15.53 0.00
CA LYS A 272 3.79 15.94 0.10
C LYS A 272 4.41 15.42 1.39
N SER A 273 5.74 15.35 1.41
CA SER A 273 6.52 14.84 2.55
C SER A 273 6.16 15.50 3.89
N SER A 274 5.98 16.83 3.89
CA SER A 274 5.70 17.58 5.13
C SER A 274 4.35 17.25 5.79
N ASN A 275 3.43 16.59 5.08
CA ASN A 275 2.18 16.13 5.70
C ASN A 275 2.41 15.03 6.76
N TYR A 276 3.57 14.37 6.70
CA TYR A 276 3.94 13.24 7.58
C TYR A 276 4.95 13.63 8.67
N ASP A 277 5.28 14.92 8.85
CA ASP A 277 6.23 15.38 9.85
C ASP A 277 5.77 15.05 11.28
N GLU A 278 4.45 15.06 11.55
CA GLU A 278 3.92 14.65 12.86
C GLU A 278 4.05 13.15 13.10
N ILE A 279 3.95 12.34 12.06
CA ILE A 279 4.19 10.89 12.14
C ILE A 279 5.67 10.62 12.46
N GLU A 280 6.60 11.37 11.82
CA GLU A 280 8.02 11.27 12.11
C GLU A 280 8.34 11.66 13.56
N LYS A 281 7.78 12.78 14.05
CA LYS A 281 7.91 13.21 15.44
C LYS A 281 7.33 12.18 16.43
N ALA A 282 6.16 11.62 16.11
CA ALA A 282 5.56 10.57 16.92
C ALA A 282 6.43 9.32 16.98
N ALA A 283 7.07 8.94 15.87
CA ALA A 283 7.95 7.79 15.79
C ALA A 283 9.23 7.97 16.62
N ILE A 284 9.81 9.18 16.59
CA ILE A 284 10.94 9.56 17.45
C ILE A 284 10.50 9.54 18.92
N GLY A 285 9.36 10.17 19.25
CA GLY A 285 8.83 10.21 20.62
C GLY A 285 8.45 8.84 21.19
N ALA A 286 8.06 7.91 20.33
CA ALA A 286 7.77 6.51 20.69
C ALA A 286 9.04 5.63 20.73
N GLY A 287 10.22 6.16 20.40
CA GLY A 287 11.48 5.42 20.37
C GLY A 287 11.59 4.38 19.24
N LEU A 288 10.79 4.51 18.18
CA LEU A 288 10.77 3.56 17.07
C LEU A 288 11.76 3.92 15.94
N ILE A 289 12.17 5.16 15.88
CA ILE A 289 13.27 5.67 15.04
C ILE A 289 14.12 6.66 15.84
N LYS A 290 15.33 6.97 15.33
CA LYS A 290 16.28 7.90 15.95
C LYS A 290 16.20 9.27 15.31
#